data_1659181e9080eea07d47137402a5f9e2
#
_entry.id   1659181e9080eea07d47137402a5f9e2
#
_cell.length_a   1.000
_cell.length_b   1.000
_cell.length_c   1.000
_cell.angle_alpha   90.00
_cell.angle_beta   90.00
_cell.angle_gamma   90.00
#
_symmetry.space_group_name_H-M   'P 1'
#
loop_
_entity.id
_entity.type
_entity.pdbx_description
1 polymer ?
#
loop_
_entity_poly.entity_id
_entity_poly.type
_entity_poly.pdbx_seq_one_letter_code
_entity_poly.pdbx_strand_id
1 'polypeptide(L)'
;MEPFIFWEPLALFAGMTCFREPFMKYEWKKHEKALYLPKAVPAPVTVPEHAFFMIRGEGNPNGEAFLEAIGVLYALSYAVKMLPKKGDAPEGYYEYAVFPLEGVWDTAEPMLPGEALNKDALRYTLMIRQPDFVTDELAERILAATSRKKPHPLYASVSFGHWNDGLCVQMLHVGPYDDEPVSFN
;
A
#
# COMPACT_ATOMS: atom_id res chain seq x y z
N MET A 1 -2.22 56.15 -32.03
CA MET A 1 -2.47 56.79 -30.71
C MET A 1 -3.23 55.73 -29.92
N GLU A 2 -2.47 54.82 -29.28
CA GLU A 2 -3.04 53.70 -28.49
C GLU A 2 -3.05 54.08 -27.02
N PRO A 3 -4.07 53.73 -26.23
CA PRO A 3 -4.13 54.06 -24.81
C PRO A 3 -3.31 53.06 -23.99
N PHE A 4 -2.34 53.58 -23.24
CA PHE A 4 -1.62 52.88 -22.17
C PHE A 4 -2.57 52.60 -21.02
N ILE A 5 -2.71 51.31 -20.63
CA ILE A 5 -3.38 50.89 -19.41
C ILE A 5 -2.32 50.69 -18.33
N PHE A 6 -2.29 51.58 -17.33
CA PHE A 6 -1.53 51.42 -16.09
C PHE A 6 -2.20 50.38 -15.18
N TRP A 7 -1.46 49.36 -14.78
CA TRP A 7 -1.81 48.49 -13.67
C TRP A 7 -1.07 48.97 -12.42
N GLU A 8 -1.77 49.59 -11.50
CA GLU A 8 -1.25 49.78 -10.14
C GLU A 8 -1.63 48.55 -9.28
N PRO A 9 -0.70 48.00 -8.47
CA PRO A 9 -1.03 46.94 -7.54
C PRO A 9 -1.68 47.56 -6.29
N LEU A 10 -2.96 47.43 -6.15
CA LEU A 10 -3.66 47.68 -4.91
C LEU A 10 -3.28 46.60 -3.86
N ALA A 11 -2.38 46.98 -2.94
CA ALA A 11 -2.14 46.23 -1.71
C ALA A 11 -3.36 46.35 -0.81
N LEU A 12 -4.28 45.46 -0.93
CA LEU A 12 -5.35 45.25 0.05
C LEU A 12 -4.92 44.17 1.03
N PHE A 13 -4.51 44.56 2.22
CA PHE A 13 -4.51 43.74 3.41
C PHE A 13 -5.95 43.33 3.71
N ALA A 14 -6.36 42.19 3.22
CA ALA A 14 -7.53 41.48 3.72
C ALA A 14 -7.04 40.18 4.33
N GLY A 15 -7.36 39.98 5.62
CA GLY A 15 -7.05 38.76 6.33
C GLY A 15 -7.49 37.53 5.54
N MET A 16 -6.53 36.89 4.91
CA MET A 16 -6.72 35.59 4.27
C MET A 16 -6.87 34.57 5.39
N THR A 17 -8.10 34.39 5.87
CA THR A 17 -8.49 33.11 6.42
C THR A 17 -8.19 32.09 5.35
N CYS A 18 -7.12 31.32 5.55
CA CYS A 18 -6.79 30.18 4.72
C CYS A 18 -7.99 29.22 4.80
N PHE A 19 -8.92 29.35 3.87
CA PHE A 19 -9.87 28.30 3.59
C PHE A 19 -9.04 27.10 3.15
N ARG A 20 -8.69 26.23 4.11
CA ARG A 20 -8.31 24.88 3.79
C ARG A 20 -9.50 24.28 3.07
N GLU A 21 -9.44 24.19 1.76
CA GLU A 21 -10.32 23.27 1.06
C GLU A 21 -10.26 21.94 1.80
N PRO A 22 -11.40 21.28 2.07
CA PRO A 22 -11.38 19.99 2.71
C PRO A 22 -10.52 19.08 1.81
N PHE A 23 -9.32 18.73 2.27
CA PHE A 23 -8.47 17.79 1.56
C PHE A 23 -9.29 16.53 1.34
N MET A 24 -9.77 16.33 0.10
CA MET A 24 -10.52 15.13 -0.24
C MET A 24 -9.58 13.95 0.01
N LYS A 25 -9.94 13.13 0.99
CA LYS A 25 -9.20 11.93 1.35
C LYS A 25 -9.11 11.02 0.14
N TYR A 26 -7.90 10.67 -0.27
CA TYR A 26 -7.70 9.69 -1.32
C TYR A 26 -8.13 8.30 -0.83
N GLU A 27 -9.11 7.73 -1.47
CA GLU A 27 -9.65 6.42 -1.15
C GLU A 27 -9.42 5.49 -2.36
N TRP A 28 -8.48 4.57 -2.27
CA TRP A 28 -8.16 3.61 -3.33
C TRP A 28 -9.39 2.86 -3.84
N LYS A 29 -10.36 2.51 -2.96
CA LYS A 29 -11.65 1.92 -3.35
C LYS A 29 -12.47 2.76 -4.33
N LYS A 30 -12.26 4.08 -4.35
CA LYS A 30 -12.98 5.00 -5.24
C LYS A 30 -12.18 5.34 -6.49
N HIS A 31 -10.88 5.55 -6.32
CA HIS A 31 -10.00 6.06 -7.38
C HIS A 31 -9.37 4.96 -8.22
N GLU A 32 -9.12 3.79 -7.63
CA GLU A 32 -8.42 2.68 -8.27
C GLU A 32 -9.27 1.39 -8.29
N LYS A 33 -10.54 1.50 -8.62
CA LYS A 33 -11.49 0.36 -8.65
C LYS A 33 -11.04 -0.77 -9.56
N ALA A 34 -10.39 -0.45 -10.67
CA ALA A 34 -9.92 -1.43 -11.63
C ALA A 34 -8.85 -2.36 -11.02
N LEU A 35 -8.04 -1.85 -10.09
CA LEU A 35 -7.00 -2.62 -9.41
C LEU A 35 -7.54 -3.36 -8.18
N TYR A 36 -8.36 -2.70 -7.36
CA TYR A 36 -8.71 -3.19 -6.03
C TYR A 36 -10.12 -3.77 -5.88
N LEU A 37 -10.97 -3.64 -6.89
CA LEU A 37 -12.34 -4.16 -6.87
C LEU A 37 -12.65 -4.94 -8.17
N PRO A 38 -11.92 -6.04 -8.43
CA PRO A 38 -12.18 -6.86 -9.61
C PRO A 38 -13.54 -7.50 -9.59
N LYS A 39 -14.00 -7.92 -10.75
CA LYS A 39 -15.21 -8.74 -10.89
C LYS A 39 -14.85 -10.22 -10.70
N ALA A 40 -15.85 -11.06 -10.42
CA ALA A 40 -15.69 -12.52 -10.35
C ALA A 40 -15.63 -13.19 -11.74
N VAL A 41 -15.00 -12.51 -12.68
CA VAL A 41 -14.68 -13.03 -14.03
C VAL A 41 -13.26 -12.58 -14.38
N PRO A 42 -12.45 -13.45 -15.00
CA PRO A 42 -11.08 -13.10 -15.36
C PRO A 42 -11.06 -11.90 -16.32
N ALA A 43 -10.19 -10.94 -16.07
CA ALA A 43 -10.00 -9.77 -16.92
C ALA A 43 -8.52 -9.35 -16.90
N PRO A 44 -7.98 -8.90 -18.06
CA PRO A 44 -6.64 -8.33 -18.09
C PRO A 44 -6.61 -6.99 -17.35
N VAL A 45 -5.55 -6.76 -16.61
CA VAL A 45 -5.26 -5.50 -15.92
C VAL A 45 -3.76 -5.21 -16.01
N THR A 46 -3.39 -3.94 -16.15
CA THR A 46 -2.01 -3.51 -16.03
C THR A 46 -1.82 -2.90 -14.65
N VAL A 47 -1.00 -3.54 -13.82
CA VAL A 47 -0.63 -3.06 -12.49
C VAL A 47 0.67 -2.27 -12.64
N PRO A 48 0.66 -0.95 -12.40
CA PRO A 48 1.88 -0.15 -12.49
C PRO A 48 2.81 -0.42 -11.32
N GLU A 49 4.03 0.07 -11.41
CA GLU A 49 4.98 0.03 -10.32
C GLU A 49 4.51 0.89 -9.15
N HIS A 50 4.60 0.34 -7.94
CA HIS A 50 4.29 1.04 -6.69
C HIS A 50 5.35 0.76 -5.64
N ALA A 51 5.45 1.66 -4.65
CA ALA A 51 6.31 1.49 -3.49
C ALA A 51 5.58 0.75 -2.36
N PHE A 52 6.29 -0.14 -1.66
CA PHE A 52 5.73 -0.99 -0.61
C PHE A 52 6.66 -1.12 0.60
N PHE A 53 6.08 -1.24 1.80
CA PHE A 53 6.73 -1.98 2.87
C PHE A 53 6.47 -3.46 2.67
N MET A 54 7.51 -4.29 2.75
CA MET A 54 7.46 -5.72 2.42
C MET A 54 8.12 -6.56 3.50
N ILE A 55 7.56 -7.76 3.73
CA ILE A 55 8.16 -8.82 4.54
C ILE A 55 8.07 -10.12 3.77
N ARG A 56 9.20 -10.81 3.63
CA ARG A 56 9.27 -12.17 3.10
C ARG A 56 9.15 -13.17 4.24
N GLY A 57 8.41 -14.23 4.01
CA GLY A 57 8.23 -15.30 4.97
C GLY A 57 7.89 -16.62 4.30
N GLU A 58 7.77 -17.65 5.12
CA GLU A 58 7.38 -18.99 4.70
C GLU A 58 6.47 -19.63 5.75
N GLY A 59 5.70 -20.63 5.33
CA GLY A 59 4.82 -21.39 6.20
C GLY A 59 3.34 -21.04 6.06
N ASN A 60 2.56 -21.52 7.00
CA ASN A 60 1.11 -21.49 6.95
C ASN A 60 0.54 -20.08 7.19
N PRO A 61 -0.31 -19.55 6.29
CA PRO A 61 -0.93 -18.25 6.46
C PRO A 61 -1.91 -18.15 7.63
N ASN A 62 -2.28 -19.29 8.24
CA ASN A 62 -3.06 -19.29 9.47
C ASN A 62 -2.17 -19.28 10.73
N GLY A 63 -0.83 -19.31 10.56
CA GLY A 63 0.12 -19.34 11.66
C GLY A 63 0.35 -17.98 12.31
N GLU A 64 0.88 -17.98 13.54
CA GLU A 64 1.14 -16.78 14.32
C GLU A 64 2.15 -15.85 13.63
N ALA A 65 3.23 -16.39 13.05
CA ALA A 65 4.26 -15.63 12.35
C ALA A 65 3.70 -14.81 11.17
N PHE A 66 2.71 -15.34 10.45
CA PHE A 66 2.02 -14.62 9.38
C PHE A 66 1.21 -13.43 9.92
N LEU A 67 0.48 -13.63 11.00
CA LEU A 67 -0.31 -12.58 11.65
C LEU A 67 0.59 -11.48 12.24
N GLU A 68 1.74 -11.85 12.81
CA GLU A 68 2.74 -10.90 13.31
C GLU A 68 3.32 -10.05 12.18
N ALA A 69 3.64 -10.65 11.02
CA ALA A 69 4.12 -9.93 9.84
C ALA A 69 3.10 -8.90 9.34
N ILE A 70 1.82 -9.27 9.29
CA ILE A 70 0.72 -8.34 8.98
C ILE A 70 0.69 -7.17 9.97
N GLY A 71 0.79 -7.48 11.28
CA GLY A 71 0.79 -6.47 12.33
C GLY A 71 1.92 -5.45 12.20
N VAL A 72 3.12 -5.90 11.84
CA VAL A 72 4.30 -5.06 11.61
C VAL A 72 4.10 -4.15 10.39
N LEU A 73 3.63 -4.69 9.27
CA LEU A 73 3.37 -3.91 8.05
C LEU A 73 2.32 -2.83 8.27
N TYR A 74 1.22 -3.16 8.93
CA TYR A 74 0.20 -2.15 9.28
C TYR A 74 0.72 -1.11 10.26
N ALA A 75 1.55 -1.48 11.24
CA ALA A 75 2.15 -0.53 12.17
C ALA A 75 2.99 0.54 11.45
N LEU A 76 3.77 0.15 10.44
CA LEU A 76 4.55 1.07 9.59
C LEU A 76 3.64 1.96 8.74
N SER A 77 2.67 1.37 8.03
CA SER A 77 1.75 2.10 7.17
C SER A 77 0.92 3.13 7.93
N TYR A 78 0.46 2.78 9.14
CA TYR A 78 -0.21 3.73 10.02
C TYR A 78 0.75 4.76 10.63
N ALA A 79 2.02 4.43 10.84
CA ALA A 79 3.01 5.41 11.30
C ALA A 79 3.21 6.52 10.25
N VAL A 80 3.28 6.17 8.95
CA VAL A 80 3.27 7.13 7.83
C VAL A 80 2.01 7.98 7.84
N LYS A 81 0.83 7.34 7.86
CA LYS A 81 -0.48 8.01 7.83
C LYS A 81 -0.64 9.03 8.96
N MET A 82 -0.05 8.78 10.11
CA MET A 82 -0.21 9.61 11.30
C MET A 82 0.81 10.74 11.43
N LEU A 83 1.74 10.91 10.47
CA LEU A 83 2.74 11.97 10.49
C LEU A 83 2.16 13.38 10.63
N PRO A 84 1.12 13.77 9.86
CA PRO A 84 0.55 15.12 9.98
C PRO A 84 -0.02 15.42 11.35
N LYS A 85 -0.59 14.42 12.02
CA LYS A 85 -1.13 14.60 13.38
C LYS A 85 -0.06 14.84 14.42
N LYS A 86 1.21 14.54 14.07
CA LYS A 86 2.40 14.80 14.91
C LYS A 86 3.11 16.10 14.51
N GLY A 87 2.57 16.84 13.55
CA GLY A 87 3.21 18.04 13.01
C GLY A 87 4.37 17.77 12.05
N ASP A 88 4.50 16.53 11.56
CA ASP A 88 5.60 16.05 10.71
C ASP A 88 5.06 15.59 9.34
N ALA A 89 4.24 16.42 8.70
CA ALA A 89 3.72 16.13 7.35
C ALA A 89 4.86 16.22 6.33
N PRO A 90 5.14 15.14 5.56
CA PRO A 90 6.14 15.19 4.50
C PRO A 90 5.66 16.06 3.34
N GLU A 91 6.60 16.52 2.51
CA GLU A 91 6.28 17.20 1.26
C GLU A 91 5.40 16.32 0.37
N GLY A 92 4.42 16.91 -0.29
CA GLY A 92 3.48 16.17 -1.14
C GLY A 92 2.44 15.34 -0.38
N TYR A 93 2.39 15.41 0.94
CA TYR A 93 1.40 14.66 1.72
C TYR A 93 -0.03 15.01 1.31
N TYR A 94 -0.84 13.98 1.16
CA TYR A 94 -2.30 14.06 1.04
C TYR A 94 -2.98 13.07 2.01
N GLU A 95 -4.18 13.39 2.47
CA GLU A 95 -4.96 12.45 3.31
C GLU A 95 -5.41 11.25 2.46
N TYR A 96 -5.18 10.03 2.96
CA TYR A 96 -5.47 8.80 2.22
C TYR A 96 -6.01 7.68 3.13
N ALA A 97 -6.66 6.69 2.53
CA ALA A 97 -6.94 5.42 3.20
C ALA A 97 -5.70 4.52 3.07
N VAL A 98 -5.22 3.93 4.16
CA VAL A 98 -4.16 2.93 4.11
C VAL A 98 -4.55 1.86 3.11
N PHE A 99 -3.61 1.49 2.22
CA PHE A 99 -3.83 0.48 1.20
C PHE A 99 -4.03 -0.91 1.83
N PRO A 100 -4.70 -1.83 1.14
CA PRO A 100 -4.91 -3.18 1.66
C PRO A 100 -3.59 -3.94 1.78
N LEU A 101 -3.62 -5.03 2.51
CA LEU A 101 -2.56 -6.03 2.48
C LEU A 101 -2.60 -6.73 1.12
N GLU A 102 -1.44 -6.88 0.52
CA GLU A 102 -1.19 -7.63 -0.70
C GLU A 102 -0.18 -8.74 -0.42
N GLY A 103 -0.17 -9.79 -1.23
CA GLY A 103 0.75 -10.89 -1.07
C GLY A 103 1.08 -11.56 -2.39
N VAL A 104 2.38 -11.80 -2.61
CA VAL A 104 2.87 -12.65 -3.70
C VAL A 104 3.17 -14.01 -3.08
N TRP A 105 2.67 -15.06 -3.71
CA TRP A 105 2.74 -16.41 -3.20
C TRP A 105 3.50 -17.32 -4.16
N ASP A 106 4.27 -18.23 -3.56
CA ASP A 106 5.01 -19.26 -4.25
C ASP A 106 5.04 -20.52 -3.38
N THR A 107 5.46 -21.65 -3.92
CA THR A 107 5.67 -22.87 -3.16
C THR A 107 7.13 -23.29 -3.19
N ALA A 108 7.62 -23.82 -2.07
CA ALA A 108 8.99 -24.36 -2.00
C ALA A 108 9.17 -25.63 -2.86
N GLU A 109 8.07 -26.35 -3.11
CA GLU A 109 8.03 -27.61 -3.85
C GLU A 109 7.06 -27.49 -5.03
N PRO A 110 7.40 -28.05 -6.20
CA PRO A 110 6.48 -28.07 -7.33
C PRO A 110 5.22 -28.84 -6.97
N MET A 111 4.05 -28.23 -7.19
CA MET A 111 2.78 -28.94 -7.03
C MET A 111 2.57 -29.92 -8.20
N LEU A 112 2.26 -31.17 -7.90
CA LEU A 112 1.84 -32.12 -8.91
C LEU A 112 0.33 -32.01 -9.15
N PRO A 113 -0.16 -32.27 -10.38
CA PRO A 113 -1.58 -32.22 -10.69
C PRO A 113 -2.39 -33.14 -9.76
N GLY A 114 -3.37 -32.59 -9.06
CA GLY A 114 -4.25 -33.31 -8.15
C GLY A 114 -3.76 -33.41 -6.70
N GLU A 115 -2.60 -32.88 -6.36
CA GLU A 115 -2.15 -32.76 -4.97
C GLU A 115 -2.82 -31.57 -4.26
N ALA A 116 -3.12 -31.75 -2.97
CA ALA A 116 -3.58 -30.67 -2.13
C ALA A 116 -2.41 -29.71 -1.81
N LEU A 117 -2.70 -28.40 -1.80
CA LEU A 117 -1.70 -27.39 -1.46
C LEU A 117 -1.16 -27.59 -0.04
N ASN A 118 0.14 -27.83 0.07
CA ASN A 118 0.80 -27.86 1.38
C ASN A 118 1.03 -26.41 1.87
N LYS A 119 0.15 -25.92 2.75
CA LYS A 119 0.22 -24.56 3.29
C LYS A 119 1.48 -24.28 4.10
N ASP A 120 2.09 -25.32 4.67
CA ASP A 120 3.34 -25.15 5.46
C ASP A 120 4.57 -24.99 4.56
N ALA A 121 4.48 -25.35 3.27
CA ALA A 121 5.52 -25.16 2.25
C ALA A 121 5.36 -23.85 1.46
N LEU A 122 4.39 -23.03 1.79
CA LEU A 122 4.18 -21.75 1.11
C LEU A 122 5.30 -20.77 1.42
N ARG A 123 5.72 -20.04 0.40
CA ARG A 123 6.55 -18.84 0.50
C ARG A 123 5.73 -17.65 0.12
N TYR A 124 5.93 -16.54 0.82
CA TYR A 124 5.18 -15.33 0.55
C TYR A 124 6.03 -14.08 0.68
N THR A 125 5.66 -13.05 -0.08
CA THR A 125 6.04 -11.67 0.16
C THR A 125 4.78 -10.91 0.50
N LEU A 126 4.59 -10.58 1.78
CA LEU A 126 3.51 -9.72 2.23
C LEU A 126 3.91 -8.27 2.05
N MET A 127 2.99 -7.43 1.58
CA MET A 127 3.29 -6.04 1.32
C MET A 127 2.07 -5.13 1.51
N ILE A 128 2.34 -3.88 1.86
CA ILE A 128 1.33 -2.81 1.89
C ILE A 128 1.88 -1.64 1.09
N ARG A 129 1.15 -1.27 0.04
CA ARG A 129 1.49 -0.13 -0.80
C ARG A 129 1.54 1.16 0.01
N GLN A 130 2.52 1.98 -0.31
CA GLN A 130 2.67 3.30 0.26
C GLN A 130 2.33 4.38 -0.77
N PRO A 131 1.85 5.57 -0.32
CA PRO A 131 1.66 6.71 -1.21
C PRO A 131 2.97 7.20 -1.83
N ASP A 132 2.87 7.84 -2.99
CA ASP A 132 4.02 8.28 -3.79
C ASP A 132 4.92 9.31 -3.09
N PHE A 133 4.43 9.98 -2.03
CA PHE A 133 5.25 10.88 -1.22
C PHE A 133 6.19 10.16 -0.24
N VAL A 134 6.10 8.83 -0.13
CA VAL A 134 6.98 8.05 0.75
C VAL A 134 8.26 7.73 0.01
N THR A 135 9.33 8.45 0.35
CA THR A 135 10.68 8.21 -0.16
C THR A 135 11.41 7.15 0.66
N ASP A 136 12.55 6.66 0.14
CA ASP A 136 13.41 5.71 0.87
C ASP A 136 13.83 6.27 2.22
N GLU A 137 14.24 7.55 2.29
CA GLU A 137 14.66 8.20 3.53
C GLU A 137 13.52 8.30 4.55
N LEU A 138 12.30 8.60 4.06
CA LEU A 138 11.13 8.64 4.92
C LEU A 138 10.80 7.24 5.45
N ALA A 139 10.86 6.23 4.60
CA ALA A 139 10.59 4.84 4.97
C ALA A 139 11.59 4.33 6.02
N GLU A 140 12.89 4.60 5.85
CA GLU A 140 13.93 4.27 6.83
C GLU A 140 13.68 4.96 8.17
N ARG A 141 13.35 6.26 8.15
CA ARG A 141 13.03 7.04 9.35
C ARG A 141 11.82 6.46 10.09
N ILE A 142 10.77 6.10 9.36
CA ILE A 142 9.56 5.48 9.91
C ILE A 142 9.86 4.12 10.52
N LEU A 143 10.61 3.27 9.83
CA LEU A 143 11.02 1.95 10.30
C LEU A 143 11.81 2.07 11.61
N ALA A 144 12.84 2.93 11.65
CA ALA A 144 13.65 3.16 12.83
C ALA A 144 12.86 3.74 14.02
N ALA A 145 11.91 4.65 13.75
CA ALA A 145 11.09 5.25 14.81
C ALA A 145 10.06 4.27 15.36
N THR A 146 9.44 3.46 14.48
CA THR A 146 8.40 2.51 14.85
C THR A 146 8.98 1.33 15.62
N SER A 147 10.12 0.77 15.18
CA SER A 147 10.81 -0.33 15.85
C SER A 147 11.28 0.04 17.26
N ARG A 148 11.73 1.29 17.46
CA ARG A 148 12.09 1.79 18.80
C ARG A 148 10.89 1.95 19.72
N LYS A 149 9.75 2.40 19.19
CA LYS A 149 8.54 2.63 19.99
C LYS A 149 7.83 1.33 20.37
N LYS A 150 7.83 0.35 19.47
CA LYS A 150 7.20 -0.96 19.66
C LYS A 150 8.16 -2.03 19.14
N PRO A 151 9.14 -2.44 19.93
CA PRO A 151 10.13 -3.43 19.52
C PRO A 151 9.49 -4.74 19.07
N HIS A 152 9.92 -5.26 17.92
CA HIS A 152 9.53 -6.56 17.39
C HIS A 152 10.65 -7.10 16.48
N PRO A 153 11.01 -8.40 16.55
CA PRO A 153 12.10 -8.98 15.77
C PRO A 153 11.91 -8.80 14.25
N LEU A 154 10.68 -8.90 13.75
CA LEU A 154 10.36 -8.82 12.32
C LEU A 154 10.67 -7.46 11.69
N TYR A 155 10.90 -6.38 12.45
CA TYR A 155 11.34 -5.12 11.84
C TYR A 155 12.69 -5.24 11.13
N ALA A 156 13.54 -6.18 11.54
CA ALA A 156 14.81 -6.47 10.86
C ALA A 156 14.62 -7.11 9.48
N SER A 157 13.46 -7.72 9.24
CA SER A 157 13.10 -8.39 7.97
C SER A 157 12.27 -7.50 7.04
N VAL A 158 11.90 -6.28 7.50
CA VAL A 158 11.17 -5.33 6.65
C VAL A 158 12.11 -4.73 5.63
N SER A 159 11.66 -4.70 4.38
CA SER A 159 12.25 -3.91 3.31
C SER A 159 11.25 -2.87 2.81
N PHE A 160 11.75 -1.74 2.29
CA PHE A 160 11.00 -0.81 1.48
C PHE A 160 11.54 -0.86 0.06
N GLY A 161 10.67 -0.81 -0.94
CA GLY A 161 11.09 -0.88 -2.33
C GLY A 161 9.90 -0.92 -3.27
N HIS A 162 10.21 -1.04 -4.57
CA HIS A 162 9.22 -1.00 -5.64
C HIS A 162 8.89 -2.42 -6.14
N TRP A 163 7.62 -2.59 -6.51
CA TRP A 163 7.12 -3.82 -7.10
C TRP A 163 6.26 -3.49 -8.32
N ASN A 164 6.42 -4.26 -9.40
CA ASN A 164 5.70 -4.08 -10.64
C ASN A 164 5.23 -5.44 -11.17
N ASP A 165 3.93 -5.70 -11.15
CA ASP A 165 3.35 -6.91 -11.74
C ASP A 165 3.12 -6.80 -13.25
N GLY A 166 3.03 -5.58 -13.77
CA GLY A 166 2.82 -5.34 -15.20
C GLY A 166 1.46 -5.82 -15.69
N LEU A 167 1.45 -6.52 -16.84
CA LEU A 167 0.22 -7.07 -17.42
C LEU A 167 -0.14 -8.39 -16.74
N CYS A 168 -1.29 -8.41 -16.06
CA CYS A 168 -1.81 -9.56 -15.33
C CYS A 168 -3.22 -9.93 -15.75
N VAL A 169 -3.68 -11.09 -15.33
CA VAL A 169 -5.09 -11.46 -15.29
C VAL A 169 -5.56 -11.39 -13.85
N GLN A 170 -6.68 -10.72 -13.62
CA GLN A 170 -7.26 -10.51 -12.31
C GLN A 170 -8.69 -10.99 -12.26
N MET A 171 -9.08 -11.63 -11.15
CA MET A 171 -10.48 -11.91 -10.82
C MET A 171 -10.70 -11.90 -9.31
N LEU A 172 -11.95 -11.68 -8.89
CA LEU A 172 -12.35 -11.84 -7.50
C LEU A 172 -12.69 -13.32 -7.24
N HIS A 173 -11.97 -13.95 -6.33
CA HIS A 173 -12.38 -15.21 -5.75
C HIS A 173 -13.43 -14.95 -4.65
N VAL A 174 -14.54 -15.70 -4.65
CA VAL A 174 -15.61 -15.61 -3.65
C VAL A 174 -15.70 -16.96 -2.97
N GLY A 175 -15.21 -17.04 -1.75
CA GLY A 175 -15.19 -18.27 -0.94
C GLY A 175 -13.94 -18.34 -0.05
N PRO A 176 -13.78 -19.45 0.67
CA PRO A 176 -12.55 -19.72 1.41
C PRO A 176 -11.39 -19.98 0.43
N TYR A 177 -10.16 -19.67 0.84
CA TYR A 177 -8.97 -19.90 0.03
C TYR A 177 -8.77 -21.36 -0.43
N ASP A 178 -9.31 -22.32 0.31
CA ASP A 178 -9.26 -23.73 -0.06
C ASP A 178 -10.06 -24.07 -1.32
N ASP A 179 -11.02 -23.23 -1.68
CA ASP A 179 -11.84 -23.34 -2.88
C ASP A 179 -11.28 -22.52 -4.07
N GLU A 180 -10.15 -21.84 -3.90
CA GLU A 180 -9.53 -21.01 -4.94
C GLU A 180 -9.27 -21.76 -6.27
N PRO A 181 -8.90 -23.06 -6.28
CA PRO A 181 -8.77 -23.84 -7.52
C PRO A 181 -10.01 -23.82 -8.42
N VAL A 182 -11.21 -23.62 -7.85
CA VAL A 182 -12.46 -23.48 -8.62
C VAL A 182 -12.45 -22.22 -9.49
N SER A 183 -11.73 -21.19 -9.09
CA SER A 183 -11.61 -19.94 -9.84
C SER A 183 -10.61 -20.00 -11.00
N PHE A 184 -9.73 -21.02 -11.01
CA PHE A 184 -8.73 -21.22 -12.08
C PHE A 184 -9.18 -22.21 -13.16
N ASN A 185 -10.32 -22.89 -13.00
CA ASN A 185 -10.93 -23.79 -13.97
C ASN A 185 -12.04 -23.11 -14.77
#